data_33fcfed973ceef75609b7f607745c704
#
_entry.id   33fcfed973ceef75609b7f607745c704
#
_cell.length_a   1.000
_cell.length_b   1.000
_cell.length_c   1.000
_cell.angle_alpha   90.00
_cell.angle_beta   90.00
_cell.angle_gamma   90.00
#
_symmetry.space_group_name_H-M   'P 1'
#
loop_
_entity.id
_entity.type
_entity.pdbx_description
1 polymer ?
#
loop_
_entity_poly.entity_id
_entity_poly.type
_entity_poly.pdbx_seq_one_letter_code
_entity_poly.pdbx_strand_id
1 'polypeptide(L)'
;MVTGATMGVAPAGLGARDTLRFEASLCLYGHELDDETTPLEAGLSWVVKLGKPDFVGRAALAGEKARGSRKQLLGFELEGRNIARQGYAVMRGESMVGKVTSGTWSPTLKKSLCMAYVDADSVDAELAIQVRTNPVQARRTPLPFYPSRARG
;
A
#
# COMPACT_ATOMS: atom_id res chain seq x y z
N MET A 1 10.26 18.49 26.38
CA MET A 1 9.22 19.15 25.52
C MET A 1 8.93 20.61 25.86
N VAL A 2 9.49 21.13 26.94
CA VAL A 2 9.23 22.52 27.40
C VAL A 2 9.83 23.56 26.44
N THR A 3 10.98 23.28 25.86
CA THR A 3 11.76 24.24 25.05
C THR A 3 11.12 24.62 23.71
N GLY A 4 10.28 23.79 23.14
CA GLY A 4 9.64 24.05 21.85
C GLY A 4 8.25 24.71 21.95
N ALA A 5 7.64 24.72 23.14
CA ALA A 5 6.27 25.21 23.32
C ALA A 5 6.12 26.70 22.94
N THR A 6 7.12 27.52 23.27
CA THR A 6 7.15 28.95 22.92
C THR A 6 7.32 29.19 21.44
N MET A 7 7.73 28.19 20.67
CA MET A 7 7.90 28.24 19.21
C MET A 7 6.73 27.57 18.47
N GLY A 8 5.64 27.25 19.16
CA GLY A 8 4.46 26.61 18.57
C GLY A 8 4.65 25.11 18.25
N VAL A 9 5.68 24.46 18.79
CA VAL A 9 5.88 23.00 18.63
C VAL A 9 4.84 22.25 19.44
N ALA A 10 4.03 21.46 18.77
CA ALA A 10 3.01 20.59 19.40
C ALA A 10 3.37 19.11 19.20
N PRO A 11 3.14 18.25 20.20
CA PRO A 11 3.34 16.81 20.06
C PRO A 11 2.32 16.23 19.07
N ALA A 12 2.79 15.35 18.18
CA ALA A 12 1.94 14.58 17.29
C ALA A 12 2.02 13.10 17.62
N GLY A 13 0.88 12.43 17.66
CA GLY A 13 0.80 11.00 17.95
C GLY A 13 1.28 10.13 16.76
N LEU A 14 1.56 8.86 17.05
CA LEU A 14 1.99 7.89 16.03
C LEU A 14 0.97 7.71 14.90
N GLY A 15 -0.34 7.85 15.21
CA GLY A 15 -1.40 7.82 14.21
C GLY A 15 -1.31 8.92 13.15
N ALA A 16 -0.78 10.09 13.49
CA ALA A 16 -0.54 11.16 12.52
C ALA A 16 0.52 10.74 11.49
N ARG A 17 1.64 10.15 11.96
CA ARG A 17 2.69 9.62 11.10
C ARG A 17 2.14 8.52 10.18
N ASP A 18 1.35 7.59 10.72
CA ASP A 18 0.79 6.48 9.94
C ASP A 18 -0.18 6.98 8.87
N THR A 19 -1.05 7.93 9.21
CA THR A 19 -1.97 8.53 8.25
C THR A 19 -1.23 9.27 7.13
N LEU A 20 -0.24 10.09 7.47
CA LEU A 20 0.54 10.86 6.49
C LEU A 20 1.31 9.95 5.53
N ARG A 21 2.03 8.93 6.06
CA ARG A 21 2.76 7.98 5.20
C ARG A 21 1.80 7.21 4.29
N PHE A 22 0.63 6.82 4.83
CA PHE A 22 -0.37 6.05 4.11
C PHE A 22 -0.98 6.87 2.96
N GLU A 23 -1.39 8.11 3.19
CA GLU A 23 -1.92 9.00 2.13
C GLU A 23 -0.89 9.24 1.03
N ALA A 24 0.39 9.34 1.38
CA ALA A 24 1.50 9.43 0.43
C ALA A 24 1.91 8.07 -0.18
N SER A 25 1.24 6.99 0.21
CA SER A 25 1.52 5.59 -0.21
C SER A 25 2.99 5.19 0.01
N LEU A 26 3.56 5.65 1.13
CA LEU A 26 4.89 5.22 1.55
C LEU A 26 4.78 3.88 2.27
N CYS A 27 5.52 2.90 1.77
CA CYS A 27 5.57 1.56 2.34
C CYS A 27 6.11 1.57 3.76
N LEU A 28 5.57 0.68 4.59
CA LEU A 28 6.01 0.43 5.95
C LEU A 28 6.45 -1.04 6.08
N TYR A 29 7.62 -1.28 6.71
CA TYR A 29 8.07 -2.64 7.00
C TYR A 29 7.12 -3.31 8.01
N GLY A 30 6.80 -4.57 7.77
CA GLY A 30 5.77 -5.31 8.50
C GLY A 30 4.35 -5.12 7.97
N HIS A 31 4.17 -4.28 6.95
CA HIS A 31 2.90 -4.04 6.25
C HIS A 31 3.05 -4.29 4.74
N GLU A 32 3.60 -3.30 4.01
CA GLU A 32 3.84 -3.41 2.57
C GLU A 32 5.17 -4.08 2.25
N LEU A 33 6.13 -4.05 3.17
CA LEU A 33 7.45 -4.64 2.99
C LEU A 33 7.72 -5.69 4.05
N ASP A 34 8.29 -6.79 3.63
CA ASP A 34 8.76 -7.90 4.46
C ASP A 34 9.89 -8.65 3.74
N ASP A 35 10.36 -9.75 4.32
CA ASP A 35 11.46 -10.54 3.77
C ASP A 35 11.05 -11.40 2.55
N GLU A 36 9.74 -11.51 2.26
CA GLU A 36 9.18 -12.32 1.17
C GLU A 36 8.68 -11.49 0.00
N THR A 37 8.69 -10.16 0.13
CA THR A 37 8.14 -9.25 -0.86
C THR A 37 9.25 -8.51 -1.61
N THR A 38 9.25 -8.65 -2.93
CA THR A 38 10.24 -7.97 -3.77
C THR A 38 9.91 -6.49 -3.95
N PRO A 39 10.91 -5.64 -4.23
CA PRO A 39 10.65 -4.24 -4.56
C PRO A 39 9.82 -4.06 -5.84
N LEU A 40 9.78 -5.03 -6.74
CA LEU A 40 8.95 -4.98 -7.94
C LEU A 40 7.48 -5.23 -7.59
N GLU A 41 7.19 -6.22 -6.74
CA GLU A 41 5.84 -6.47 -6.21
C GLU A 41 5.30 -5.25 -5.43
N ALA A 42 6.18 -4.58 -4.66
CA ALA A 42 5.83 -3.40 -3.86
C ALA A 42 5.67 -2.09 -4.67
N GLY A 43 5.78 -2.15 -6.01
CA GLY A 43 5.69 -0.96 -6.87
C GLY A 43 6.91 -0.03 -6.79
N LEU A 44 8.02 -0.51 -6.23
CA LEU A 44 9.27 0.23 -6.04
C LEU A 44 10.29 -0.01 -7.18
N SER A 45 9.82 -0.35 -8.38
CA SER A 45 10.68 -0.62 -9.54
C SER A 45 11.63 0.54 -9.87
N TRP A 46 11.25 1.76 -9.54
CA TRP A 46 12.03 2.97 -9.77
C TRP A 46 13.34 3.03 -8.96
N VAL A 47 13.43 2.33 -7.81
CA VAL A 47 14.68 2.23 -7.02
C VAL A 47 15.59 1.12 -7.53
N VAL A 48 15.07 0.15 -8.28
CA VAL A 48 15.82 -1.00 -8.79
C VAL A 48 16.58 -0.61 -10.06
N LYS A 49 17.89 -0.40 -9.93
CA LYS A 49 18.76 0.01 -11.06
C LYS A 49 19.49 -1.19 -11.65
N LEU A 50 18.81 -1.97 -12.49
CA LEU A 50 19.38 -3.16 -13.12
C LEU A 50 20.58 -2.87 -14.05
N GLY A 51 20.76 -1.63 -14.51
CA GLY A 51 21.93 -1.20 -15.31
C GLY A 51 23.20 -0.96 -14.50
N LYS A 52 23.16 -1.02 -13.17
CA LYS A 52 24.37 -0.93 -12.32
C LYS A 52 25.25 -2.17 -12.47
N PRO A 53 26.54 -2.09 -12.08
CA PRO A 53 27.36 -3.29 -11.87
C PRO A 53 26.66 -4.29 -10.95
N ASP A 54 27.16 -5.51 -10.90
CA ASP A 54 26.53 -6.61 -10.19
C ASP A 54 26.26 -6.27 -8.71
N PHE A 55 25.10 -6.74 -8.21
CA PHE A 55 24.68 -6.61 -6.82
C PHE A 55 23.86 -7.84 -6.41
N VAL A 56 23.81 -8.12 -5.10
CA VAL A 56 23.07 -9.24 -4.55
C VAL A 56 21.58 -9.15 -4.94
N GLY A 57 21.06 -10.18 -5.59
CA GLY A 57 19.66 -10.24 -6.06
C GLY A 57 19.42 -9.70 -7.48
N ARG A 58 20.43 -9.13 -8.18
CA ARG A 58 20.26 -8.55 -9.51
C ARG A 58 19.65 -9.53 -10.51
N ALA A 59 20.18 -10.77 -10.57
CA ALA A 59 19.69 -11.79 -11.50
C ALA A 59 18.23 -12.19 -11.20
N ALA A 60 17.87 -12.34 -9.91
CA ALA A 60 16.51 -12.66 -9.49
C ALA A 60 15.51 -11.55 -9.88
N LEU A 61 15.85 -10.28 -9.61
CA LEU A 61 15.00 -9.12 -9.97
C LEU A 61 14.91 -8.94 -11.49
N ALA A 62 15.99 -9.19 -12.25
CA ALA A 62 15.93 -9.14 -13.70
C ALA A 62 15.01 -10.24 -14.27
N GLY A 63 15.10 -11.45 -13.73
CA GLY A 63 14.21 -12.55 -14.09
C GLY A 63 12.75 -12.28 -13.74
N GLU A 64 12.47 -11.72 -12.56
CA GLU A 64 11.12 -11.31 -12.16
C GLU A 64 10.58 -10.22 -13.09
N LYS A 65 11.37 -9.19 -13.39
CA LYS A 65 10.95 -8.12 -14.29
C LYS A 65 10.59 -8.65 -15.69
N ALA A 66 11.28 -9.69 -16.16
CA ALA A 66 11.03 -10.28 -17.48
C ALA A 66 9.74 -11.12 -17.52
N ARG A 67 9.42 -11.87 -16.45
CA ARG A 67 8.23 -12.73 -16.38
C ARG A 67 7.00 -12.05 -15.79
N GLY A 68 7.17 -10.88 -15.14
CA GLY A 68 6.16 -10.23 -14.31
C GLY A 68 6.21 -10.68 -12.85
N SER A 69 5.74 -9.84 -11.95
CA SER A 69 5.60 -10.15 -10.53
C SER A 69 4.36 -11.02 -10.29
N ARG A 70 4.41 -11.86 -9.25
CA ARG A 70 3.29 -12.77 -8.88
C ARG A 70 2.10 -12.01 -8.29
N LYS A 71 2.37 -10.93 -7.58
CA LYS A 71 1.40 -10.05 -6.92
C LYS A 71 1.78 -8.59 -7.15
N GLN A 72 0.83 -7.69 -6.96
CA GLN A 72 1.05 -6.25 -7.08
C GLN A 72 0.42 -5.51 -5.91
N LEU A 73 1.11 -4.49 -5.41
CA LEU A 73 0.55 -3.56 -4.43
C LEU A 73 -0.39 -2.59 -5.13
N LEU A 74 -1.66 -2.62 -4.75
CA LEU A 74 -2.71 -1.77 -5.32
C LEU A 74 -3.37 -0.93 -4.25
N GLY A 75 -3.88 0.25 -4.66
CA GLY A 75 -4.71 1.11 -3.84
C GLY A 75 -6.18 0.91 -4.11
N PHE A 76 -7.00 0.99 -3.04
CA PHE A 76 -8.45 0.86 -3.13
C PHE A 76 -9.16 1.91 -2.28
N GLU A 77 -10.29 2.38 -2.79
CA GLU A 77 -11.31 3.12 -2.07
C GLU A 77 -12.45 2.17 -1.72
N LEU A 78 -12.84 2.15 -0.46
CA LEU A 78 -13.95 1.34 0.04
C LEU A 78 -15.22 2.15 0.12
N GLU A 79 -16.33 1.53 -0.17
CA GLU A 79 -17.63 2.16 -0.05
C GLU A 79 -17.97 2.46 1.42
N GLY A 80 -18.51 3.66 1.66
CA GLY A 80 -18.92 4.12 2.99
C GLY A 80 -17.74 4.38 3.94
N ARG A 81 -17.96 4.14 5.25
CA ARG A 81 -16.96 4.32 6.30
C ARG A 81 -16.32 3.01 6.76
N ASN A 82 -16.29 2.02 5.89
CA ASN A 82 -15.67 0.73 6.18
C ASN A 82 -14.15 0.86 6.18
N ILE A 83 -13.50 0.45 7.27
CA ILE A 83 -12.05 0.49 7.38
C ILE A 83 -11.51 -0.92 7.24
N ALA A 84 -10.76 -1.17 6.17
CA ALA A 84 -10.01 -2.41 6.02
C ALA A 84 -8.80 -2.39 6.97
N ARG A 85 -8.55 -3.52 7.62
CA ARG A 85 -7.38 -3.71 8.47
C ARG A 85 -6.38 -4.63 7.81
N GLN A 86 -5.12 -4.52 8.22
CA GLN A 86 -4.08 -5.45 7.81
C GLN A 86 -4.55 -6.89 7.97
N GLY A 87 -4.30 -7.72 6.95
CA GLY A 87 -4.68 -9.13 6.94
C GLY A 87 -6.07 -9.43 6.41
N TYR A 88 -6.94 -8.44 6.17
CA TYR A 88 -8.24 -8.69 5.56
C TYR A 88 -8.09 -9.22 4.14
N ALA A 89 -8.93 -10.19 3.78
CA ALA A 89 -8.89 -10.82 2.46
C ALA A 89 -9.39 -9.88 1.36
N VAL A 90 -8.71 -9.90 0.22
CA VAL A 90 -9.20 -9.35 -1.05
C VAL A 90 -9.86 -10.49 -1.80
N MET A 91 -11.10 -10.30 -2.21
CA MET A 91 -11.94 -11.31 -2.81
C MET A 91 -12.28 -10.99 -4.27
N ARG A 92 -12.24 -12.00 -5.13
CA ARG A 92 -12.82 -12.01 -6.47
C ARG A 92 -13.94 -13.06 -6.48
N GLY A 93 -15.19 -12.60 -6.33
CA GLY A 93 -16.29 -13.50 -6.02
C GLY A 93 -16.05 -14.23 -4.69
N GLU A 94 -16.01 -15.56 -4.72
CA GLU A 94 -15.75 -16.40 -3.54
C GLU A 94 -14.27 -16.73 -3.33
N SER A 95 -13.40 -16.37 -4.27
CA SER A 95 -11.98 -16.69 -4.23
C SER A 95 -11.18 -15.57 -3.57
N MET A 96 -10.34 -15.93 -2.60
CA MET A 96 -9.35 -15.01 -2.03
C MET A 96 -8.20 -14.86 -3.04
N VAL A 97 -7.94 -13.62 -3.47
CA VAL A 97 -6.92 -13.27 -4.47
C VAL A 97 -5.92 -12.25 -3.95
N GLY A 98 -5.91 -11.98 -2.65
CA GLY A 98 -5.00 -11.02 -2.07
C GLY A 98 -5.24 -10.73 -0.61
N LYS A 99 -4.47 -9.81 -0.07
CA LYS A 99 -4.53 -9.43 1.34
C LYS A 99 -4.24 -7.94 1.53
N VAL A 100 -5.03 -7.29 2.37
CA VAL A 100 -4.82 -5.90 2.79
C VAL A 100 -3.55 -5.79 3.62
N THR A 101 -2.71 -4.81 3.29
CA THR A 101 -1.49 -4.46 4.02
C THR A 101 -1.71 -3.32 5.00
N SER A 102 -2.39 -2.27 4.55
CA SER A 102 -2.71 -1.10 5.38
C SER A 102 -4.06 -0.53 4.97
N GLY A 103 -4.78 0.05 5.92
CA GLY A 103 -6.01 0.76 5.60
C GLY A 103 -6.48 1.66 6.73
N THR A 104 -7.02 2.80 6.35
CA THR A 104 -7.49 3.83 7.28
C THR A 104 -8.55 4.73 6.62
N TRP A 105 -9.21 5.52 7.44
CA TRP A 105 -9.94 6.69 6.99
C TRP A 105 -8.94 7.82 6.73
N SER A 106 -8.88 8.30 5.49
CA SER A 106 -8.07 9.47 5.15
C SER A 106 -8.78 10.76 5.57
N PRO A 107 -8.25 11.54 6.49
CA PRO A 107 -8.82 12.82 6.89
C PRO A 107 -8.71 13.86 5.79
N THR A 108 -7.65 13.82 4.97
CA THR A 108 -7.42 14.75 3.87
C THR A 108 -8.41 14.52 2.73
N LEU A 109 -8.60 13.27 2.33
CA LEU A 109 -9.47 12.90 1.20
C LEU A 109 -10.91 12.60 1.62
N LYS A 110 -11.17 12.46 2.94
CA LYS A 110 -12.47 12.09 3.53
C LYS A 110 -13.02 10.78 2.95
N LYS A 111 -12.15 9.79 2.79
CA LYS A 111 -12.43 8.49 2.18
C LYS A 111 -11.84 7.35 3.01
N SER A 112 -12.50 6.20 2.93
CA SER A 112 -11.95 4.94 3.42
C SER A 112 -11.04 4.35 2.35
N LEU A 113 -9.76 4.22 2.64
CA LEU A 113 -8.75 3.77 1.70
C LEU A 113 -7.99 2.58 2.27
N CYS A 114 -7.50 1.70 1.40
CA CYS A 114 -6.56 0.66 1.78
C CYS A 114 -5.54 0.37 0.65
N MET A 115 -4.40 -0.16 1.05
CA MET A 115 -3.45 -0.81 0.16
C MET A 115 -3.51 -2.31 0.38
N ALA A 116 -3.38 -3.08 -0.69
CA ALA A 116 -3.42 -4.53 -0.65
C ALA A 116 -2.53 -5.13 -1.72
N TYR A 117 -1.92 -6.27 -1.41
CA TYR A 117 -1.38 -7.14 -2.45
C TYR A 117 -2.49 -7.93 -3.09
N VAL A 118 -2.47 -7.99 -4.42
CA VAL A 118 -3.42 -8.73 -5.24
C VAL A 118 -2.64 -9.59 -6.23
N ASP A 119 -3.07 -10.82 -6.43
CA ASP A 119 -2.49 -11.74 -7.40
C ASP A 119 -2.53 -11.13 -8.81
N ALA A 120 -1.45 -11.31 -9.57
CA ALA A 120 -1.24 -10.62 -10.84
C ALA A 120 -2.35 -10.89 -11.89
N ASP A 121 -2.97 -12.08 -11.85
CA ASP A 121 -4.07 -12.45 -12.73
C ASP A 121 -5.44 -11.86 -12.35
N SER A 122 -5.50 -11.16 -11.22
CA SER A 122 -6.72 -10.60 -10.65
C SER A 122 -6.71 -9.07 -10.56
N VAL A 123 -5.65 -8.41 -11.02
CA VAL A 123 -5.46 -6.95 -10.88
C VAL A 123 -6.52 -6.11 -11.61
N ASP A 124 -7.11 -6.63 -12.67
CA ASP A 124 -8.12 -5.94 -13.47
C ASP A 124 -9.55 -6.44 -13.20
N ALA A 125 -9.73 -7.33 -12.22
CA ALA A 125 -11.03 -7.86 -11.83
C ALA A 125 -11.80 -6.89 -10.92
N GLU A 126 -13.11 -7.10 -10.81
CA GLU A 126 -13.90 -6.51 -9.75
C GLU A 126 -13.58 -7.19 -8.42
N LEU A 127 -13.18 -6.40 -7.44
CA LEU A 127 -12.70 -6.87 -6.15
C LEU A 127 -13.54 -6.34 -5.00
N ALA A 128 -13.61 -7.13 -3.94
CA ALA A 128 -14.20 -6.74 -2.67
C ALA A 128 -13.20 -7.01 -1.53
N ILE A 129 -13.27 -6.23 -0.47
CA ILE A 129 -12.54 -6.50 0.76
C ILE A 129 -13.47 -7.15 1.77
N GLN A 130 -13.06 -8.28 2.32
CA GLN A 130 -13.82 -8.96 3.37
C GLN A 130 -13.63 -8.20 4.70
N VAL A 131 -14.53 -7.25 4.97
CA VAL A 131 -14.52 -6.48 6.22
C VAL A 131 -15.32 -7.25 7.27
N ARG A 132 -14.63 -7.92 8.18
CA ARG A 132 -15.24 -8.87 9.13
C ARG A 132 -15.98 -9.99 8.39
N THR A 133 -17.32 -10.00 8.44
CA THR A 133 -18.18 -11.00 7.77
C THR A 133 -18.79 -10.48 6.46
N ASN A 134 -18.62 -9.20 6.12
CA ASN A 134 -19.28 -8.59 4.97
C ASN A 134 -18.27 -8.25 3.87
N PRO A 135 -18.51 -8.64 2.62
CA PRO A 135 -17.77 -8.14 1.48
C PRO A 135 -18.16 -6.68 1.23
N VAL A 136 -17.16 -5.83 1.15
CA VAL A 136 -17.31 -4.41 0.81
C VAL A 136 -16.65 -4.16 -0.53
N GLN A 137 -17.39 -3.57 -1.47
CA GLN A 137 -16.88 -3.25 -2.80
C GLN A 137 -15.63 -2.37 -2.67
N ALA A 138 -14.59 -2.73 -3.40
CA ALA A 138 -13.30 -2.06 -3.41
C ALA A 138 -13.03 -1.49 -4.81
N ARG A 139 -13.09 -0.17 -4.93
CA ARG A 139 -12.80 0.51 -6.19
C ARG A 139 -11.29 0.79 -6.28
N ARG A 140 -10.65 0.29 -7.32
CA ARG A 140 -9.24 0.56 -7.60
C ARG A 140 -8.98 2.07 -7.68
N THR A 141 -7.94 2.53 -6.99
CA THR A 141 -7.56 3.94 -6.90
C THR A 141 -6.05 4.06 -7.12
N PRO A 142 -5.59 5.01 -7.95
CA PRO A 142 -4.16 5.20 -8.18
C PRO A 142 -3.38 5.46 -6.89
N LEU A 143 -2.14 4.99 -6.85
CA LEU A 143 -1.15 5.34 -5.82
C LEU A 143 -0.17 6.38 -6.39
N PRO A 144 0.26 7.38 -5.61
CA PRO A 144 -0.16 7.67 -4.25
C PRO A 144 -1.59 8.23 -4.17
N PHE A 145 -2.30 7.95 -3.08
CA PHE A 145 -3.65 8.48 -2.85
C PHE A 145 -3.67 10.02 -2.81
N TYR A 146 -2.66 10.61 -2.17
CA TYR A 146 -2.44 12.04 -2.13
C TYR A 146 -1.05 12.36 -2.70
N PRO A 147 -0.95 13.10 -3.80
CA PRO A 147 0.35 13.45 -4.39
C PRO A 147 1.12 14.35 -3.43
N SER A 148 2.25 13.85 -2.94
CA SER A 148 3.15 14.65 -2.10
C SER A 148 3.83 15.73 -2.93
N ARG A 149 3.78 16.98 -2.46
CA ARG A 149 4.57 18.08 -3.03
C ARG A 149 6.08 17.92 -2.78
N ALA A 150 6.48 16.95 -1.95
CA ALA A 150 7.88 16.71 -1.59
C ALA A 150 8.67 15.93 -2.66
N ARG A 151 8.09 15.68 -3.84
CA ARG A 151 8.76 15.07 -5.00
C ARG A 151 9.02 16.11 -6.08
N GLY A 152 9.47 17.28 -5.67
CA GLY A 152 10.06 18.28 -6.56
C GLY A 152 11.57 18.15 -6.59
#